data_ec9fe93f4c610bf895c5eb820598b2a4
#
_entry.id   ec9fe93f4c610bf895c5eb820598b2a4
#
_cell.length_a   1.000
_cell.length_b   1.000
_cell.length_c   1.000
_cell.angle_alpha   90.00
_cell.angle_beta   90.00
_cell.angle_gamma   90.00
#
_symmetry.space_group_name_H-M   'P 1'
#
loop_
_entity.id
_entity.type
_entity.pdbx_description
1 polymer ?
#
loop_
_entity_poly.entity_id
_entity_poly.type
_entity_poly.pdbx_seq_one_letter_code
_entity_poly.pdbx_strand_id
1 'polypeptide(L)'
;MPWLWDLIDVLNSFLFTMCYARRLRLISGEGIIIKGLPLKFKIVPIREIPTEQLVAFFAHQPKEAFEFFKPHGFDVKSIKKLQRNKAFLAYVLLDGHQISGYCFNRSFFHGKGFRGRMVDIDYRGMGLGIMMNRILNKVGFGIGLRVFET
;
A
#
# COMPACT_ATOMS: atom_id res chain seq x y z
N MET A 1 -9.54 -0.90 -24.20
CA MET A 1 -10.74 -0.28 -23.56
C MET A 1 -10.41 0.08 -22.11
N PRO A 2 -9.91 1.28 -21.83
CA PRO A 2 -9.52 1.65 -20.47
C PRO A 2 -10.70 1.68 -19.50
N TRP A 3 -11.91 2.04 -19.95
CA TRP A 3 -13.11 2.07 -19.12
C TRP A 3 -13.51 0.69 -18.57
N LEU A 4 -13.18 -0.39 -19.26
CA LEU A 4 -13.49 -1.76 -18.79
C LEU A 4 -12.67 -2.11 -17.54
N TRP A 5 -11.40 -1.74 -17.51
CA TRP A 5 -10.54 -1.93 -16.34
C TRP A 5 -11.00 -1.07 -15.16
N ASP A 6 -11.46 0.14 -15.42
CA ASP A 6 -12.03 1.01 -14.40
C ASP A 6 -13.31 0.42 -13.80
N LEU A 7 -14.16 -0.17 -14.64
CA LEU A 7 -15.37 -0.87 -14.18
C LEU A 7 -15.03 -2.11 -13.34
N ILE A 8 -14.05 -2.90 -13.78
CA ILE A 8 -13.56 -4.07 -13.03
C ILE A 8 -13.01 -3.65 -11.67
N ASP A 9 -12.21 -2.58 -11.59
CA ASP A 9 -11.66 -2.07 -10.35
C ASP A 9 -12.76 -1.57 -9.40
N VAL A 10 -13.75 -0.87 -9.90
CA VAL A 10 -14.92 -0.41 -9.10
C VAL A 10 -15.71 -1.59 -8.56
N LEU A 11 -16.01 -2.57 -9.41
CA LEU A 11 -16.73 -3.77 -9.02
C LEU A 11 -15.94 -4.58 -7.98
N ASN A 12 -14.66 -4.80 -8.21
CA ASN A 12 -13.80 -5.48 -7.26
C ASN A 12 -13.73 -4.73 -5.92
N SER A 13 -13.59 -3.40 -5.94
CA SER A 13 -13.57 -2.58 -4.73
C SER A 13 -14.88 -2.70 -3.94
N PHE A 14 -16.00 -2.73 -4.63
CA PHE A 14 -17.32 -2.92 -4.01
C PHE A 14 -17.46 -4.30 -3.38
N LEU A 15 -17.16 -5.36 -4.13
CA LEU A 15 -17.23 -6.74 -3.65
C LEU A 15 -16.24 -6.99 -2.52
N PHE A 16 -15.04 -6.47 -2.63
CA PHE A 16 -14.02 -6.53 -1.57
C PHE A 16 -14.52 -5.85 -0.29
N THR A 17 -15.12 -4.68 -0.41
CA THR A 17 -15.68 -3.97 0.74
C THR A 17 -16.79 -4.78 1.41
N MET A 18 -17.69 -5.39 0.64
CA MET A 18 -18.73 -6.26 1.20
C MET A 18 -18.15 -7.46 1.95
N CYS A 19 -17.13 -8.11 1.39
CA CYS A 19 -16.53 -9.31 1.98
C CYS A 19 -15.66 -9.02 3.21
N TYR A 20 -14.93 -7.89 3.22
CA TYR A 20 -13.85 -7.64 4.18
C TYR A 20 -14.00 -6.38 5.02
N ALA A 21 -15.02 -5.55 4.80
CA ALA A 21 -15.15 -4.24 5.46
C ALA A 21 -15.13 -4.32 7.00
N ARG A 22 -15.74 -5.35 7.57
CA ARG A 22 -15.76 -5.55 9.03
C ARG A 22 -14.36 -5.78 9.58
N ARG A 23 -13.58 -6.66 8.92
CA ARG A 23 -12.20 -6.98 9.34
C ARG A 23 -11.26 -5.81 9.12
N LEU A 24 -11.42 -5.09 8.00
CA LEU A 24 -10.67 -3.86 7.74
C LEU A 24 -10.88 -2.81 8.82
N ARG A 25 -12.12 -2.60 9.25
CA ARG A 25 -12.44 -1.65 10.32
C ARG A 25 -11.79 -2.02 11.65
N LEU A 26 -11.76 -3.30 12.01
CA LEU A 26 -11.09 -3.76 13.22
C LEU A 26 -9.58 -3.49 13.17
N ILE A 27 -8.92 -3.82 12.08
CA ILE A 27 -7.48 -3.58 11.90
C ILE A 27 -7.16 -2.09 11.91
N SER A 28 -7.95 -1.28 11.23
CA SER A 28 -7.75 0.18 11.16
C SER A 28 -8.01 0.87 12.51
N GLY A 29 -8.94 0.36 13.29
CA GLY A 29 -9.30 0.92 14.61
C GLY A 29 -8.24 0.67 15.69
N GLU A 30 -7.56 -0.46 15.63
CA GLU A 30 -6.52 -0.83 16.59
C GLU A 30 -5.13 -0.25 16.23
N GLY A 31 -4.99 0.31 15.04
CA GLY A 31 -3.70 0.68 14.46
C GLY A 31 -2.86 -0.53 14.06
N ILE A 32 -1.83 -0.28 13.26
CA ILE A 32 -0.91 -1.33 12.83
C ILE A 32 0.33 -1.27 13.70
N ILE A 33 0.50 -2.27 14.56
CA ILE A 33 1.68 -2.40 15.42
C ILE A 33 2.55 -3.53 14.87
N ILE A 34 3.79 -3.20 14.57
CA ILE A 34 4.78 -4.14 14.04
C ILE A 34 5.94 -4.27 15.03
N LYS A 35 6.15 -5.48 15.51
CA LYS A 35 7.28 -5.76 16.41
C LYS A 35 8.61 -5.54 15.69
N GLY A 36 9.49 -4.78 16.34
CA GLY A 36 10.82 -4.47 15.81
C GLY A 36 10.89 -3.23 14.92
N LEU A 37 9.77 -2.57 14.64
CA LEU A 37 9.80 -1.26 13.97
C LEU A 37 10.33 -0.20 14.95
N PRO A 38 11.39 0.56 14.59
CA PRO A 38 11.87 1.65 15.43
C PRO A 38 10.78 2.70 15.68
N LEU A 39 10.72 3.24 16.90
CA LEU A 39 9.67 4.16 17.35
C LEU A 39 9.56 5.46 16.53
N LYS A 40 10.63 5.85 15.84
CA LYS A 40 10.60 7.03 14.97
C LYS A 40 9.71 6.86 13.73
N PHE A 41 9.44 5.62 13.30
CA PHE A 41 8.62 5.35 12.14
C PHE A 41 7.14 5.19 12.52
N LYS A 42 6.28 5.86 11.75
CA LYS A 42 4.82 5.68 11.82
C LYS A 42 4.31 5.00 10.57
N ILE A 43 3.39 4.06 10.74
CA ILE A 43 2.67 3.40 9.65
C ILE A 43 1.39 4.17 9.40
N VAL A 44 1.22 4.71 8.20
CA VAL A 44 0.07 5.54 7.82
C VAL A 44 -0.53 5.04 6.51
N PRO A 45 -1.87 4.86 6.44
CA PRO A 45 -2.54 4.54 5.18
C PRO A 45 -2.33 5.66 4.15
N ILE A 46 -2.14 5.29 2.88
CA ILE A 46 -1.89 6.30 1.82
C ILE A 46 -3.02 7.32 1.65
N ARG A 47 -4.27 6.96 2.01
CA ARG A 47 -5.40 7.88 1.95
C ARG A 47 -5.29 9.07 2.90
N GLU A 48 -4.46 8.97 3.93
CA GLU A 48 -4.20 10.03 4.90
C GLU A 48 -2.99 10.90 4.51
N ILE A 49 -2.29 10.55 3.44
CA ILE A 49 -1.13 11.29 2.93
C ILE A 49 -1.57 12.21 1.78
N PRO A 50 -1.12 13.47 1.76
CA PRO A 50 -1.36 14.34 0.62
C PRO A 50 -0.88 13.71 -0.69
N THR A 51 -1.70 13.76 -1.73
CA THR A 51 -1.38 13.16 -3.04
C THR A 51 -0.05 13.65 -3.59
N GLU A 52 0.20 14.95 -3.46
CA GLU A 52 1.41 15.60 -3.94
C GLU A 52 2.67 15.09 -3.23
N GLN A 53 2.57 14.75 -1.95
CA GLN A 53 3.66 14.15 -1.19
C GLN A 53 4.00 12.74 -1.68
N LEU A 54 2.99 11.93 -2.03
CA LEU A 54 3.19 10.61 -2.63
C LEU A 54 3.83 10.72 -4.01
N VAL A 55 3.36 11.65 -4.84
CA VAL A 55 3.94 11.90 -6.16
C VAL A 55 5.40 12.32 -6.05
N ALA A 56 5.72 13.22 -5.12
CA ALA A 56 7.09 13.67 -4.86
C ALA A 56 7.99 12.52 -4.36
N PHE A 57 7.46 11.66 -3.50
CA PHE A 57 8.18 10.47 -3.04
C PHE A 57 8.61 9.58 -4.20
N PHE A 58 7.70 9.26 -5.11
CA PHE A 58 8.02 8.44 -6.28
C PHE A 58 8.97 9.16 -7.25
N ALA A 59 8.81 10.47 -7.45
CA ALA A 59 9.70 11.27 -8.30
C ALA A 59 11.13 11.38 -7.76
N HIS A 60 11.32 11.27 -6.45
CA HIS A 60 12.63 11.30 -5.79
C HIS A 60 13.42 10.00 -5.99
N GLN A 61 12.76 8.89 -6.31
CA GLN A 61 13.44 7.60 -6.45
C GLN A 61 14.25 7.53 -7.75
N PRO A 62 15.39 6.81 -7.76
CA PRO A 62 16.17 6.64 -8.97
C PRO A 62 15.41 5.85 -10.03
N LYS A 63 15.69 6.08 -11.31
CA LYS A 63 15.01 5.42 -12.44
C LYS A 63 15.10 3.89 -12.36
N GLU A 64 16.20 3.37 -11.88
CA GLU A 64 16.47 1.94 -11.73
C GLU A 64 15.50 1.28 -10.75
N ALA A 65 14.96 2.02 -9.77
CA ALA A 65 13.96 1.53 -8.84
C ALA A 65 12.66 1.13 -9.55
N PHE A 66 12.38 1.70 -10.73
CA PHE A 66 11.17 1.44 -11.52
C PHE A 66 11.37 0.41 -12.63
N GLU A 67 12.55 -0.12 -12.81
CA GLU A 67 12.83 -1.11 -13.86
C GLU A 67 11.95 -2.35 -13.70
N PHE A 68 11.78 -2.82 -12.46
CA PHE A 68 10.94 -3.97 -12.11
C PHE A 68 9.74 -3.62 -11.22
N PHE A 69 9.59 -2.35 -10.85
CA PHE A 69 8.50 -1.88 -9.99
C PHE A 69 7.60 -0.91 -10.75
N LYS A 70 6.60 -1.47 -11.43
CA LYS A 70 5.59 -0.69 -12.17
C LYS A 70 4.17 -1.15 -11.81
N PRO A 71 3.79 -1.09 -10.51
CA PRO A 71 2.49 -1.63 -10.07
C PRO A 71 1.31 -0.77 -10.53
N HIS A 72 1.54 0.50 -10.79
CA HIS A 72 0.54 1.51 -11.13
C HIS A 72 1.20 2.77 -11.72
N GLY A 73 0.41 3.72 -12.18
CA GLY A 73 0.90 5.05 -12.56
C GLY A 73 1.30 5.87 -11.32
N PHE A 74 2.22 6.80 -11.50
CA PHE A 74 2.77 7.64 -10.42
C PHE A 74 2.38 9.11 -10.54
N ASP A 75 1.54 9.45 -11.50
CA ASP A 75 0.97 10.79 -11.67
C ASP A 75 -0.15 11.06 -10.65
N VAL A 76 -0.49 12.33 -10.48
CA VAL A 76 -1.50 12.76 -9.50
C VAL A 76 -2.83 12.04 -9.68
N LYS A 77 -3.31 11.89 -10.93
CA LYS A 77 -4.59 11.24 -11.23
C LYS A 77 -4.57 9.76 -10.81
N SER A 78 -3.49 9.05 -11.14
CA SER A 78 -3.32 7.63 -10.80
C SER A 78 -3.24 7.42 -9.28
N ILE A 79 -2.48 8.24 -8.58
CA ILE A 79 -2.36 8.16 -7.11
C ILE A 79 -3.69 8.48 -6.43
N LYS A 80 -4.42 9.52 -6.85
CA LYS A 80 -5.77 9.81 -6.31
C LYS A 80 -6.73 8.64 -6.49
N LYS A 81 -6.68 7.97 -7.63
CA LYS A 81 -7.50 6.77 -7.89
C LYS A 81 -7.17 5.64 -6.92
N LEU A 82 -5.88 5.39 -6.66
CA LEU A 82 -5.44 4.39 -5.69
C LEU A 82 -5.87 4.72 -4.25
N GLN A 83 -5.78 5.98 -3.85
CA GLN A 83 -6.20 6.44 -2.52
C GLN A 83 -7.71 6.23 -2.27
N ARG A 84 -8.52 6.22 -3.32
CA ARG A 84 -9.97 5.96 -3.25
C ARG A 84 -10.33 4.48 -3.34
N ASN A 85 -9.44 3.64 -3.85
CA ASN A 85 -9.70 2.21 -4.04
C ASN A 85 -9.58 1.47 -2.71
N LYS A 86 -10.71 0.99 -2.19
CA LYS A 86 -10.77 0.27 -0.89
C LYS A 86 -10.13 -1.11 -0.92
N ALA A 87 -9.95 -1.69 -2.10
CA ALA A 87 -9.26 -2.96 -2.29
C ALA A 87 -7.74 -2.80 -2.46
N PHE A 88 -7.25 -1.56 -2.57
CA PHE A 88 -5.84 -1.22 -2.62
C PHE A 88 -5.36 -0.81 -1.23
N LEU A 89 -4.83 -1.77 -0.49
CA LEU A 89 -4.37 -1.58 0.88
C LEU A 89 -2.91 -1.17 0.87
N ALA A 90 -2.66 0.12 0.94
CA ALA A 90 -1.31 0.67 0.86
C ALA A 90 -0.99 1.56 2.06
N TYR A 91 0.26 1.49 2.46
CA TYR A 91 0.79 2.18 3.64
C TYR A 91 2.13 2.82 3.32
N VAL A 92 2.42 3.89 4.02
CA VAL A 92 3.75 4.50 4.06
C VAL A 92 4.35 4.38 5.45
N LEU A 93 5.67 4.33 5.51
CA LEU A 93 6.43 4.54 6.72
C LEU A 93 6.88 6.00 6.75
N LEU A 94 6.43 6.75 7.75
CA LEU A 94 6.84 8.12 7.97
C LEU A 94 7.96 8.19 9.02
N ASP A 95 9.03 8.88 8.69
CA ASP A 95 10.04 9.38 9.63
C ASP A 95 9.77 10.89 9.81
N GLY A 96 9.07 11.27 10.88
CA GLY A 96 8.52 12.60 11.00
C GLY A 96 7.49 12.88 9.89
N HIS A 97 7.80 13.81 8.99
CA HIS A 97 6.98 14.15 7.83
C HIS A 97 7.48 13.50 6.52
N GLN A 98 8.63 12.83 6.55
CA GLN A 98 9.25 12.25 5.37
C GLN A 98 8.80 10.81 5.16
N ILE A 99 8.43 10.47 3.93
CA ILE A 99 8.12 9.10 3.55
C ILE A 99 9.44 8.35 3.36
N SER A 100 9.65 7.30 4.18
CA SER A 100 10.82 6.43 4.12
C SER A 100 10.57 5.13 3.35
N GLY A 101 9.33 4.74 3.19
CA GLY A 101 8.94 3.53 2.47
C GLY A 101 7.48 3.51 2.10
N TYR A 102 7.17 2.71 1.10
CA TYR A 102 5.83 2.51 0.57
C TYR A 102 5.60 1.02 0.33
N CYS A 103 4.45 0.52 0.74
CA CYS A 103 4.08 -0.86 0.50
C CYS A 103 2.57 -0.98 0.25
N PHE A 104 2.18 -2.01 -0.50
CA PHE A 104 0.78 -2.24 -0.82
C PHE A 104 0.43 -3.72 -0.98
N ASN A 105 -0.84 -4.02 -0.71
CA ASN A 105 -1.56 -5.21 -1.18
C ASN A 105 -2.68 -4.75 -2.12
N ARG A 106 -2.57 -5.07 -3.40
CA ARG A 106 -3.71 -4.98 -4.32
C ARG A 106 -4.55 -6.24 -4.12
N SER A 107 -5.69 -6.08 -3.51
CA SER A 107 -6.51 -7.18 -3.02
C SER A 107 -7.70 -7.44 -3.92
N PHE A 108 -8.10 -8.71 -4.02
CA PHE A 108 -9.26 -9.13 -4.79
C PHE A 108 -10.28 -9.81 -3.87
N PHE A 109 -11.54 -9.67 -4.19
CA PHE A 109 -12.64 -10.21 -3.38
C PHE A 109 -12.59 -11.73 -3.19
N HIS A 110 -11.94 -12.47 -4.10
CA HIS A 110 -11.78 -13.92 -4.00
C HIS A 110 -10.62 -14.38 -3.09
N GLY A 111 -9.96 -13.46 -2.38
CA GLY A 111 -8.94 -13.76 -1.37
C GLY A 111 -7.50 -13.83 -1.89
N LYS A 112 -7.26 -13.48 -3.15
CA LYS A 112 -5.91 -13.32 -3.71
C LYS A 112 -5.47 -11.86 -3.65
N GLY A 113 -4.18 -11.61 -3.74
CA GLY A 113 -3.63 -10.27 -3.81
C GLY A 113 -2.24 -10.24 -4.43
N PHE A 114 -1.89 -9.09 -4.96
CA PHE A 114 -0.53 -8.73 -5.36
C PHE A 114 0.04 -7.75 -4.37
N ARG A 115 1.32 -7.87 -4.07
CA ARG A 115 2.00 -6.96 -3.17
C ARG A 115 3.31 -6.44 -3.73
N GLY A 116 3.65 -5.24 -3.31
CA GLY A 116 4.92 -4.63 -3.63
C GLY A 116 5.36 -3.69 -2.51
N ARG A 117 6.63 -3.34 -2.54
CA ARG A 117 7.23 -2.41 -1.60
C ARG A 117 8.35 -1.63 -2.26
N MET A 118 8.58 -0.42 -1.76
CA MET A 118 9.69 0.43 -2.17
C MET A 118 10.25 1.13 -0.94
N VAL A 119 11.54 1.01 -0.73
CA VAL A 119 12.28 1.76 0.29
C VAL A 119 12.86 3.00 -0.36
N ASP A 120 12.69 4.16 0.26
CA ASP A 120 13.31 5.40 -0.19
C ASP A 120 14.83 5.23 -0.30
N ILE A 121 15.43 5.85 -1.34
CA ILE A 121 16.86 5.72 -1.63
C ILE A 121 17.73 6.09 -0.43
N ASP A 122 17.30 7.08 0.37
CA ASP A 122 18.04 7.57 1.53
C ASP A 122 17.87 6.69 2.79
N TYR A 123 16.95 5.72 2.75
CA TYR A 123 16.64 4.81 3.87
C TYR A 123 16.99 3.34 3.61
N ARG A 124 17.69 3.05 2.53
CA ARG A 124 18.11 1.67 2.22
C ARG A 124 19.13 1.16 3.23
N GLY A 125 19.16 -0.16 3.43
CA GLY A 125 20.07 -0.82 4.36
C GLY A 125 19.65 -0.76 5.83
N MET A 126 18.46 -0.25 6.15
CA MET A 126 17.94 -0.13 7.52
C MET A 126 16.94 -1.24 7.90
N GLY A 127 16.72 -2.23 7.04
CA GLY A 127 15.78 -3.33 7.29
C GLY A 127 14.31 -2.96 7.07
N LEU A 128 13.98 -1.80 6.48
CA LEU A 128 12.61 -1.35 6.27
C LEU A 128 11.81 -2.27 5.33
N GLY A 129 12.47 -2.90 4.35
CA GLY A 129 11.83 -3.86 3.47
C GLY A 129 11.23 -5.05 4.23
N ILE A 130 11.93 -5.54 5.24
CA ILE A 130 11.43 -6.62 6.12
C ILE A 130 10.25 -6.14 6.95
N MET A 131 10.31 -4.92 7.50
CA MET A 131 9.22 -4.33 8.26
C MET A 131 7.97 -4.14 7.41
N MET A 132 8.12 -3.68 6.17
CA MET A 132 7.01 -3.55 5.23
C MET A 132 6.38 -4.90 4.86
N ASN A 133 7.15 -5.96 4.71
CA ASN A 133 6.60 -7.31 4.54
C ASN A 133 5.75 -7.72 5.75
N ARG A 134 6.19 -7.42 6.96
CA ARG A 134 5.42 -7.70 8.18
C ARG A 134 4.11 -6.92 8.22
N ILE A 135 4.12 -5.66 7.78
CA ILE A 135 2.89 -4.85 7.63
C ILE A 135 1.93 -5.53 6.65
N LEU A 136 2.41 -5.88 5.47
CA LEU A 136 1.60 -6.50 4.42
C LEU A 136 1.04 -7.85 4.85
N ASN A 137 1.82 -8.67 5.56
CA ASN A 137 1.35 -9.94 6.11
C ASN A 137 0.27 -9.71 7.17
N LYS A 138 0.50 -8.81 8.11
CA LYS A 138 -0.45 -8.52 9.18
C LYS A 138 -1.78 -8.02 8.64
N VAL A 139 -1.77 -7.08 7.71
CA VAL A 139 -2.98 -6.54 7.08
C VAL A 139 -3.65 -7.58 6.20
N GLY A 140 -2.90 -8.22 5.30
CA GLY A 140 -3.44 -9.17 4.34
C GLY A 140 -4.05 -10.40 5.00
N PHE A 141 -3.33 -11.08 5.87
CA PHE A 141 -3.85 -12.26 6.59
C PHE A 141 -4.88 -11.87 7.65
N GLY A 142 -4.73 -10.71 8.29
CA GLY A 142 -5.70 -10.20 9.26
C GLY A 142 -7.08 -9.97 8.67
N ILE A 143 -7.20 -9.57 7.41
CA ILE A 143 -8.49 -9.45 6.72
C ILE A 143 -8.97 -10.76 6.05
N GLY A 144 -8.13 -11.81 6.03
CA GLY A 144 -8.48 -13.13 5.51
C GLY A 144 -8.04 -13.40 4.07
N LEU A 145 -7.12 -12.63 3.52
CA LEU A 145 -6.47 -12.96 2.25
C LEU A 145 -5.61 -14.22 2.42
N ARG A 146 -5.63 -15.09 1.42
CA ARG A 146 -5.00 -16.42 1.49
C ARG A 146 -3.74 -16.55 0.66
N VAL A 147 -3.63 -15.79 -0.44
CA VAL A 147 -2.54 -15.91 -1.41
C VAL A 147 -2.07 -14.52 -1.79
N PHE A 148 -0.75 -14.32 -1.76
CA PHE A 148 -0.07 -13.13 -2.26
C PHE A 148 0.93 -13.52 -3.33
N GLU A 149 0.87 -12.83 -4.44
CA GLU A 149 1.87 -12.89 -5.50
C GLU A 149 2.73 -11.62 -5.46
N THR A 150 4.02 -11.79 -5.67
CA THR A 150 5.00 -10.69 -5.68
C THR A 150 5.52 -10.42 -7.09
#